data_0ae89a77211ec9fa6bf22c2cd208b584
#
_entry.id   0ae89a77211ec9fa6bf22c2cd208b584
#
_cell.length_a   1.000
_cell.length_b   1.000
_cell.length_c   1.000
_cell.angle_alpha   90.00
_cell.angle_beta   90.00
_cell.angle_gamma   90.00
#
_symmetry.space_group_name_H-M   'P 1'
#
loop_
_entity.id
_entity.type
_entity.pdbx_description
1 polymer ?
#
loop_
_entity_poly.entity_id
_entity_poly.type
_entity_poly.pdbx_seq_one_letter_code
_entity_poly.pdbx_strand_id
1 'polypeptide(L)'
;GVLHRVEQLSDRPEGFRPAAARAFESLAPLPEVIAASEGGSASGKRTAAKYEDMLERLGPEFTILRETPIEDIRHAAGPCVAEGIRRLRAGEVERQPGYDGVYGMIGLLTPAERETFRGQVSLFGSPAPRRGPAAPDGGAPAPKKRTNERELPQTEEALDPDQRAAVEAQA
;
A
#
# COMPACT_ATOMS: atom_id res chain seq x y z
N GLY A 1 -15.71 -12.82 23.13
CA GLY A 1 -15.23 -13.58 21.99
C GLY A 1 -14.00 -14.39 22.31
N VAL A 2 -13.43 -15.09 21.35
CA VAL A 2 -12.26 -15.98 21.52
C VAL A 2 -11.08 -15.24 22.14
N LEU A 3 -10.75 -14.04 21.65
CA LEU A 3 -9.64 -13.23 22.18
C LEU A 3 -9.84 -12.88 23.66
N HIS A 4 -11.05 -12.52 24.08
CA HIS A 4 -11.37 -12.26 25.48
C HIS A 4 -11.14 -13.49 26.38
N ARG A 5 -11.45 -14.68 25.86
CA ARG A 5 -11.17 -15.94 26.59
C ARG A 5 -9.67 -16.23 26.66
N VAL A 6 -8.92 -15.97 25.59
CA VAL A 6 -7.45 -16.08 25.59
C VAL A 6 -6.82 -15.15 26.62
N GLU A 7 -7.28 -13.90 26.67
CA GLU A 7 -6.84 -12.91 27.67
C GLU A 7 -7.11 -13.37 29.10
N GLN A 8 -8.32 -13.90 29.38
CA GLN A 8 -8.65 -14.46 30.71
C GLN A 8 -7.80 -15.66 31.13
N LEU A 9 -7.29 -16.42 30.16
CA LEU A 9 -6.44 -17.59 30.41
C LEU A 9 -4.94 -17.23 30.40
N SER A 10 -4.59 -16.00 30.08
CA SER A 10 -3.23 -15.52 30.08
C SER A 10 -2.68 -15.49 31.51
N ASP A 11 -1.58 -16.17 31.74
CA ASP A 11 -0.86 -16.25 33.02
C ASP A 11 0.41 -15.37 33.06
N ARG A 12 0.66 -14.59 31.96
CA ARG A 12 1.88 -13.80 31.79
C ARG A 12 1.53 -12.34 31.56
N PRO A 13 2.38 -11.42 32.03
CA PRO A 13 2.18 -9.99 31.81
C PRO A 13 2.27 -9.67 30.32
N GLU A 14 1.60 -8.60 29.92
CA GLU A 14 1.70 -8.05 28.56
C GLU A 14 3.17 -7.78 28.20
N GLY A 15 3.56 -8.13 26.98
CA GLY A 15 4.94 -7.96 26.51
C GLY A 15 5.94 -9.02 26.99
N PHE A 16 5.51 -10.03 27.75
CA PHE A 16 6.38 -11.12 28.15
C PHE A 16 7.01 -11.83 26.96
N ARG A 17 8.32 -11.94 26.94
CA ARG A 17 9.09 -12.64 25.91
C ARG A 17 9.81 -13.85 26.52
N PRO A 18 9.55 -15.09 26.07
CA PRO A 18 10.35 -16.25 26.47
C PRO A 18 11.82 -16.06 26.09
N ALA A 19 12.74 -16.54 26.90
CA ALA A 19 14.18 -16.43 26.65
C ALA A 19 14.62 -17.08 25.32
N ALA A 20 13.89 -18.11 24.87
CA ALA A 20 14.14 -18.81 23.61
C ALA A 20 13.35 -18.24 22.42
N ALA A 21 12.60 -17.15 22.60
CA ALA A 21 11.84 -16.55 21.52
C ALA A 21 12.76 -15.95 20.47
N ARG A 22 12.58 -16.34 19.21
CA ARG A 22 13.29 -15.73 18.09
C ARG A 22 12.78 -14.30 17.89
N ALA A 23 13.67 -13.42 17.45
CA ALA A 23 13.29 -12.09 16.99
C ALA A 23 12.36 -12.20 15.76
N PHE A 24 11.41 -11.29 15.66
CA PHE A 24 10.55 -11.14 14.48
C PHE A 24 10.59 -9.69 14.03
N GLU A 25 10.33 -9.47 12.76
CA GLU A 25 10.19 -8.15 12.16
C GLU A 25 8.78 -7.98 11.63
N SER A 26 8.20 -6.80 11.83
CA SER A 26 6.93 -6.43 11.22
C SER A 26 7.23 -5.60 9.98
N LEU A 27 7.10 -6.20 8.82
CA LEU A 27 7.31 -5.54 7.53
C LEU A 27 5.96 -5.36 6.82
N ALA A 28 5.84 -4.29 6.05
CA ALA A 28 4.77 -4.11 5.08
C ALA A 28 5.31 -4.33 3.67
N PRO A 29 4.48 -4.80 2.71
CA PRO A 29 4.89 -4.92 1.32
C PRO A 29 5.42 -3.60 0.75
N LEU A 30 6.47 -3.66 -0.05
CA LEU A 30 7.12 -2.46 -0.61
C LEU A 30 6.15 -1.54 -1.38
N PRO A 31 5.17 -2.05 -2.17
CA PRO A 31 4.16 -1.19 -2.79
C PRO A 31 3.32 -0.39 -1.78
N GLU A 32 2.99 -0.98 -0.63
CA GLU A 32 2.27 -0.27 0.44
C GLU A 32 3.16 0.81 1.08
N VAL A 33 4.43 0.52 1.29
CA VAL A 33 5.41 1.48 1.82
C VAL A 33 5.57 2.65 0.87
N ILE A 34 5.68 2.42 -0.44
CA ILE A 34 5.75 3.47 -1.46
C ILE A 34 4.49 4.34 -1.43
N ALA A 35 3.32 3.71 -1.42
CA ALA A 35 2.03 4.41 -1.39
C ALA A 35 1.85 5.24 -0.11
N ALA A 36 2.18 4.68 1.05
CA ALA A 36 2.13 5.36 2.35
C ALA A 36 3.13 6.52 2.44
N SER A 37 4.27 6.42 1.75
CA SER A 37 5.31 7.46 1.76
C SER A 37 5.02 8.60 0.79
N GLU A 38 4.50 8.33 -0.41
CA GLU A 38 4.26 9.35 -1.44
C GLU A 38 2.82 9.86 -1.51
N GLY A 39 1.90 9.14 -0.93
CA GLY A 39 0.45 9.33 -1.08
C GLY A 39 -0.04 8.73 -2.41
N GLY A 40 -1.00 7.83 -2.31
CA GLY A 40 -1.55 7.14 -3.47
C GLY A 40 -2.09 5.76 -3.11
N SER A 41 -2.29 4.93 -4.12
CA SER A 41 -2.72 3.54 -3.96
C SER A 41 -1.56 2.58 -4.18
N ALA A 42 -1.47 1.52 -3.37
CA ALA A 42 -0.49 0.45 -3.55
C ALA A 42 -0.64 -0.27 -4.91
N SER A 43 -1.86 -0.36 -5.44
CA SER A 43 -2.17 -0.93 -6.76
C SER A 43 -2.10 0.08 -7.90
N GLY A 44 -1.70 1.32 -7.64
CA GLY A 44 -1.61 2.38 -8.65
C GLY A 44 -0.47 2.16 -9.65
N LYS A 45 -0.66 2.55 -10.91
CA LYS A 45 0.37 2.43 -11.97
C LYS A 45 1.69 3.12 -11.61
N ARG A 46 1.61 4.27 -10.92
CA ARG A 46 2.80 5.01 -10.48
C ARG A 46 3.58 4.24 -9.42
N THR A 47 2.87 3.62 -8.47
CA THR A 47 3.46 2.77 -7.43
C THR A 47 4.11 1.54 -8.04
N ALA A 48 3.42 0.87 -8.97
CA ALA A 48 3.94 -0.30 -9.69
C ALA A 48 5.23 0.03 -10.48
N ALA A 49 5.23 1.11 -11.24
CA ALA A 49 6.42 1.53 -11.99
C ALA A 49 7.61 1.84 -11.08
N LYS A 50 7.38 2.50 -9.94
CA LYS A 50 8.43 2.77 -8.95
C LYS A 50 8.92 1.50 -8.27
N TYR A 51 8.04 0.58 -7.96
CA TYR A 51 8.37 -0.72 -7.41
C TYR A 51 9.31 -1.50 -8.33
N GLU A 52 8.98 -1.58 -9.62
CA GLU A 52 9.81 -2.26 -10.63
C GLU A 52 11.19 -1.59 -10.77
N ASP A 53 11.25 -0.26 -10.85
CA ASP A 53 12.51 0.49 -10.91
C ASP A 53 13.39 0.26 -9.66
N MET A 54 12.78 0.18 -8.48
CA MET A 54 13.52 -0.14 -7.25
C MET A 54 14.05 -1.56 -7.24
N LEU A 55 13.27 -2.56 -7.69
CA LEU A 55 13.74 -3.94 -7.79
C LEU A 55 14.91 -4.09 -8.77
N GLU A 56 14.85 -3.39 -9.91
CA GLU A 56 15.90 -3.41 -10.92
C GLU A 56 17.21 -2.80 -10.40
N ARG A 57 17.13 -1.68 -9.67
CA ARG A 57 18.32 -0.93 -9.22
C ARG A 57 18.89 -1.44 -7.89
N LEU A 58 18.04 -1.84 -6.96
CA LEU A 58 18.42 -2.12 -5.58
C LEU A 58 18.33 -3.60 -5.23
N GLY A 59 17.72 -4.42 -6.08
CA GLY A 59 17.60 -5.86 -5.87
C GLY A 59 16.29 -6.29 -5.21
N PRO A 60 16.24 -7.47 -4.59
CA PRO A 60 15.02 -8.07 -4.06
C PRO A 60 14.34 -7.23 -2.98
N GLU A 61 13.00 -7.30 -2.93
CA GLU A 61 12.16 -6.53 -2.00
C GLU A 61 12.61 -6.63 -0.53
N PHE A 62 12.89 -7.84 -0.03
CA PHE A 62 13.33 -8.00 1.36
C PHE A 62 14.70 -7.35 1.62
N THR A 63 15.60 -7.36 0.67
CA THR A 63 16.87 -6.65 0.77
C THR A 63 16.63 -5.15 0.85
N ILE A 64 15.75 -4.61 0.00
CA ILE A 64 15.37 -3.19 0.02
C ILE A 64 14.76 -2.81 1.36
N LEU A 65 13.82 -3.60 1.87
CA LEU A 65 13.13 -3.29 3.12
C LEU A 65 14.02 -3.41 4.35
N ARG A 66 15.04 -4.28 4.35
CA ARG A 66 15.83 -4.64 5.55
C ARG A 66 17.24 -4.10 5.53
N GLU A 67 17.95 -4.18 4.40
CA GLU A 67 19.40 -4.11 4.35
C GLU A 67 19.94 -2.92 3.56
N THR A 68 19.30 -2.57 2.42
CA THR A 68 19.78 -1.50 1.54
C THR A 68 19.99 -0.19 2.30
N PRO A 69 21.14 0.48 2.14
CA PRO A 69 21.39 1.77 2.76
C PRO A 69 20.32 2.80 2.40
N ILE A 70 19.91 3.60 3.38
CA ILE A 70 18.85 4.61 3.18
C ILE A 70 19.22 5.64 2.11
N GLU A 71 20.51 5.97 1.98
CA GLU A 71 20.98 6.88 0.94
C GLU A 71 20.81 6.32 -0.48
N ASP A 72 21.05 5.02 -0.67
CA ASP A 72 20.85 4.35 -1.96
C ASP A 72 19.36 4.34 -2.33
N ILE A 73 18.49 4.09 -1.34
CA ILE A 73 17.04 4.19 -1.52
C ILE A 73 16.64 5.63 -1.86
N ARG A 74 17.24 6.63 -1.22
CA ARG A 74 16.99 8.04 -1.50
C ARG A 74 17.36 8.41 -2.95
N HIS A 75 18.48 7.91 -3.44
CA HIS A 75 18.91 8.13 -4.81
C HIS A 75 18.01 7.43 -5.85
N ALA A 76 17.56 6.22 -5.55
CA ALA A 76 16.73 5.44 -6.46
C ALA A 76 15.25 5.87 -6.45
N ALA A 77 14.65 6.06 -5.26
CA ALA A 77 13.21 6.22 -5.08
C ALA A 77 12.78 7.60 -4.55
N GLY A 78 13.75 8.40 -4.11
CA GLY A 78 13.50 9.74 -3.56
C GLY A 78 13.35 9.78 -2.04
N PRO A 79 13.35 11.00 -1.45
CA PRO A 79 13.46 11.18 -0.01
C PRO A 79 12.23 10.69 0.76
N CYS A 80 11.03 10.79 0.20
CA CYS A 80 9.82 10.32 0.87
C CYS A 80 9.85 8.80 1.08
N VAL A 81 10.25 8.01 0.08
CA VAL A 81 10.33 6.55 0.18
C VAL A 81 11.47 6.14 1.11
N ALA A 82 12.62 6.81 1.03
CA ALA A 82 13.75 6.57 1.93
C ALA A 82 13.36 6.78 3.39
N GLU A 83 12.68 7.88 3.71
CA GLU A 83 12.19 8.15 5.06
C GLU A 83 11.11 7.13 5.48
N GLY A 84 10.21 6.75 4.57
CA GLY A 84 9.21 5.72 4.85
C GLY A 84 9.84 4.38 5.24
N ILE A 85 10.87 3.93 4.50
CA ILE A 85 11.60 2.68 4.83
C ILE A 85 12.40 2.84 6.13
N ARG A 86 13.01 4.00 6.40
CA ARG A 86 13.66 4.27 7.68
C ARG A 86 12.71 4.09 8.85
N ARG A 87 11.52 4.70 8.76
CA ARG A 87 10.48 4.60 9.80
C ARG A 87 9.97 3.16 9.96
N LEU A 88 9.75 2.47 8.85
CA LEU A 88 9.36 1.05 8.90
C LEU A 88 10.38 0.21 9.67
N ARG A 89 11.68 0.36 9.38
CA ARG A 89 12.76 -0.34 10.08
C ARG A 89 12.86 0.03 11.56
N ALA A 90 12.56 1.29 11.90
CA ALA A 90 12.53 1.77 13.28
C ALA A 90 11.25 1.38 14.04
N GLY A 91 10.25 0.80 13.35
CA GLY A 91 8.93 0.52 13.94
C GLY A 91 8.07 1.76 14.16
N GLU A 92 8.45 2.91 13.61
CA GLU A 92 7.73 4.19 13.68
C GLU A 92 6.60 4.21 12.64
N VAL A 93 5.64 3.31 12.80
CA VAL A 93 4.52 3.10 11.87
C VAL A 93 3.21 3.32 12.58
N GLU A 94 2.40 4.24 12.07
CA GLU A 94 1.01 4.39 12.48
C GLU A 94 0.19 3.26 11.83
N ARG A 95 -0.52 2.49 12.65
CA ARG A 95 -1.33 1.37 12.18
C ARG A 95 -2.79 1.71 12.34
N GLN A 96 -3.53 1.71 11.24
CA GLN A 96 -4.97 1.80 11.26
C GLN A 96 -5.52 0.38 11.04
N PRO A 97 -6.05 -0.28 12.09
CA PRO A 97 -6.57 -1.63 11.95
C PRO A 97 -7.75 -1.67 10.98
N GLY A 98 -7.81 -2.72 10.19
CA GLY A 98 -8.97 -3.00 9.36
C GLY A 98 -10.15 -3.53 10.19
N TYR A 99 -11.31 -3.58 9.56
CA TYR A 99 -12.53 -4.19 10.09
C TYR A 99 -13.27 -4.87 8.95
N ASP A 100 -14.38 -5.55 9.23
CA ASP A 100 -15.12 -6.37 8.27
C ASP A 100 -15.11 -5.85 6.82
N GLY A 101 -14.35 -6.55 5.96
CA GLY A 101 -14.20 -6.21 4.55
C GLY A 101 -13.29 -5.03 4.22
N VAL A 102 -12.73 -4.36 5.23
CA VAL A 102 -11.77 -3.26 5.05
C VAL A 102 -10.39 -3.66 5.54
N TYR A 103 -9.41 -3.66 4.64
CA TYR A 103 -8.01 -3.93 5.02
C TYR A 103 -7.45 -2.79 5.86
N GLY A 104 -6.57 -3.14 6.81
CA GLY A 104 -5.82 -2.15 7.56
C GLY A 104 -4.89 -1.33 6.68
N MET A 105 -4.57 -0.12 7.12
CA MET A 105 -3.63 0.77 6.44
C MET A 105 -2.46 1.12 7.35
N ILE A 106 -1.31 1.41 6.72
CA ILE A 106 -0.14 1.94 7.39
C ILE A 106 0.04 3.42 7.07
N GLY A 107 0.34 4.22 8.09
CA GLY A 107 0.76 5.61 7.95
C GLY A 107 2.26 5.72 8.22
N LEU A 108 3.02 6.28 7.28
CA LEU A 108 4.47 6.50 7.41
C LEU A 108 4.81 7.98 7.41
N LEU A 109 4.16 8.77 6.55
CA LEU A 109 4.36 10.20 6.42
C LEU A 109 3.03 10.92 6.35
N THR A 110 2.91 12.02 7.08
CA THR A 110 1.79 12.95 6.96
C THR A 110 1.85 13.73 5.64
N PRO A 111 0.75 14.31 5.17
CA PRO A 111 0.75 15.16 3.98
C PRO A 111 1.76 16.33 4.08
N ALA A 112 1.87 16.96 5.24
CA ALA A 112 2.80 18.08 5.47
C ALA A 112 4.28 17.65 5.38
N GLU A 113 4.60 16.49 5.95
CA GLU A 113 5.95 15.92 5.85
C GLU A 113 6.32 15.57 4.41
N ARG A 114 5.37 15.01 3.64
CA ARG A 114 5.60 14.71 2.21
C ARG A 114 5.95 15.96 1.42
N GLU A 115 5.25 17.06 1.65
CA GLU A 115 5.56 18.34 1.00
C GLU A 115 6.93 18.87 1.41
N THR A 116 7.29 18.75 2.68
CA THR A 116 8.61 19.16 3.18
C THR A 116 9.73 18.36 2.51
N PHE A 117 9.60 17.03 2.43
CA PHE A 117 10.59 16.18 1.78
C PHE A 117 10.67 16.40 0.27
N ARG A 118 9.55 16.70 -0.40
CA ARG A 118 9.54 17.07 -1.81
C ARG A 118 10.20 18.42 -2.06
N GLY A 119 9.97 19.39 -1.19
CA GLY A 119 10.55 20.72 -1.26
C GLY A 119 12.08 20.72 -1.11
N GLN A 120 12.62 19.85 -0.28
CA GLN A 120 14.08 19.72 -0.09
C GLN A 120 14.83 19.29 -1.36
N VAL A 121 14.21 18.45 -2.21
CA VAL A 121 14.81 18.05 -3.50
C VAL A 121 14.91 19.22 -4.46
N SER A 122 13.97 20.15 -4.41
CA SER A 122 13.97 21.32 -5.31
C SER A 122 15.07 22.33 -4.97
N LEU A 123 15.49 22.42 -3.71
CA LEU A 123 16.53 23.35 -3.25
C LEU A 123 17.97 22.89 -3.54
N PHE A 124 18.20 21.60 -3.67
CA PHE A 124 19.55 21.03 -3.87
C PHE A 124 19.75 20.42 -5.26
N GLY A 125 18.88 20.71 -6.23
CA GLY A 125 19.13 20.55 -7.66
C GLY A 125 19.25 19.11 -8.15
N SER A 126 18.13 18.50 -8.48
CA SER A 126 18.11 17.61 -9.64
C SER A 126 17.75 18.45 -10.86
N PRO A 127 18.48 18.38 -11.98
CA PRO A 127 18.10 19.12 -13.18
C PRO A 127 16.72 18.62 -13.62
N ALA A 128 15.75 19.51 -13.64
CA ALA A 128 14.43 19.22 -14.18
C ALA A 128 14.59 18.65 -15.60
N PRO A 129 13.87 17.59 -15.98
CA PRO A 129 13.87 17.15 -17.34
C PRO A 129 13.41 18.33 -18.22
N ARG A 130 14.29 18.78 -19.12
CA ARG A 130 13.98 19.84 -20.09
C ARG A 130 12.74 19.39 -20.88
N ARG A 131 11.61 20.04 -20.66
CA ARG A 131 10.48 19.96 -21.57
C ARG A 131 11.01 20.42 -22.93
N GLY A 132 11.06 19.51 -23.88
CA GLY A 132 11.23 19.83 -25.27
C GLY A 132 10.13 20.80 -25.71
N PRO A 133 10.37 21.61 -26.77
CA PRO A 133 9.43 22.62 -27.22
C PRO A 133 8.09 22.00 -27.57
N ALA A 134 7.03 22.61 -27.06
CA ALA A 134 5.66 22.22 -27.33
C ALA A 134 5.37 22.25 -28.82
N ALA A 135 4.95 21.13 -29.38
CA ALA A 135 4.38 21.11 -30.72
C ALA A 135 3.02 21.83 -30.74
N PRO A 136 2.66 22.53 -31.84
CA PRO A 136 1.47 23.34 -31.89
C PRO A 136 0.19 22.50 -31.92
N ASP A 137 -0.78 23.03 -31.25
CA ASP A 137 -2.17 22.70 -31.11
C ASP A 137 -2.82 22.16 -32.39
N GLY A 138 -3.23 20.89 -32.33
CA GLY A 138 -4.09 20.28 -33.33
C GLY A 138 -5.35 19.76 -32.59
N GLY A 139 -6.43 20.50 -32.72
CA GLY A 139 -7.71 20.23 -32.05
C GLY A 139 -8.21 18.81 -32.28
N ALA A 140 -8.48 18.12 -31.20
CA ALA A 140 -9.21 16.86 -31.21
C ALA A 140 -10.58 17.06 -30.54
N PRO A 141 -11.67 16.48 -31.09
CA PRO A 141 -13.02 16.70 -30.63
C PRO A 141 -13.24 15.97 -29.29
N ALA A 142 -14.06 16.57 -28.43
CA ALA A 142 -14.46 16.11 -27.11
C ALA A 142 -14.95 14.65 -27.12
N PRO A 143 -14.58 13.82 -26.13
CA PRO A 143 -15.11 12.48 -26.00
C PRO A 143 -16.57 12.52 -25.50
N LYS A 144 -17.45 11.93 -26.29
CA LYS A 144 -18.85 11.66 -25.90
C LYS A 144 -18.88 10.82 -24.65
N LYS A 145 -19.60 11.29 -23.62
CA LYS A 145 -19.97 10.52 -22.44
C LYS A 145 -20.67 9.22 -22.87
N ARG A 146 -20.03 8.10 -22.71
CA ARG A 146 -20.70 6.80 -22.71
C ARG A 146 -21.24 6.58 -21.30
N THR A 147 -22.50 6.83 -21.11
CA THR A 147 -23.31 6.28 -20.03
C THR A 147 -23.35 4.77 -20.21
N ASN A 148 -22.57 4.07 -19.43
CA ASN A 148 -22.66 2.62 -19.33
C ASN A 148 -23.60 2.32 -18.16
N GLU A 149 -24.91 2.51 -18.38
CA GLU A 149 -25.94 1.85 -17.58
C GLU A 149 -25.83 0.36 -17.93
N ARG A 150 -25.10 -0.39 -17.12
CA ARG A 150 -25.24 -1.83 -17.06
C ARG A 150 -26.45 -2.12 -16.20
N GLU A 151 -27.59 -2.26 -16.84
CA GLU A 151 -28.72 -2.99 -16.28
C GLU A 151 -28.23 -4.35 -15.80
N LEU A 152 -28.37 -4.60 -14.50
CA LEU A 152 -28.26 -5.93 -13.93
C LEU A 152 -29.47 -6.72 -14.45
N PRO A 153 -29.26 -7.88 -15.12
CA PRO A 153 -30.37 -8.75 -15.43
C PRO A 153 -30.93 -9.31 -14.11
N GLN A 154 -32.17 -8.94 -13.81
CA GLN A 154 -33.00 -9.68 -12.86
C GLN A 154 -33.38 -10.98 -13.56
N THR A 155 -32.62 -12.03 -13.30
CA THR A 155 -33.05 -13.39 -13.60
C THR A 155 -33.27 -14.12 -12.29
N GLU A 156 -34.52 -14.08 -11.83
CA GLU A 156 -35.12 -15.16 -11.07
C GLU A 156 -35.20 -16.40 -11.98
N GLU A 157 -34.10 -17.08 -12.21
CA GLU A 157 -34.12 -18.44 -12.74
C GLU A 157 -32.70 -19.00 -12.74
N ALA A 158 -32.47 -19.87 -11.81
CA ALA A 158 -31.68 -21.07 -11.86
C ALA A 158 -31.02 -21.37 -10.49
N LEU A 159 -31.83 -21.62 -9.50
CA LEU A 159 -31.37 -22.49 -8.42
C LEU A 159 -31.35 -23.90 -8.98
N ASP A 160 -30.19 -24.55 -8.90
CA ASP A 160 -29.98 -25.95 -9.21
C ASP A 160 -31.01 -26.81 -8.43
N PRO A 161 -31.59 -27.87 -9.01
CA PRO A 161 -32.58 -28.70 -8.35
C PRO A 161 -32.14 -29.20 -6.96
N ASP A 162 -30.85 -29.42 -6.74
CA ASP A 162 -30.31 -29.80 -5.43
C ASP A 162 -30.35 -28.66 -4.40
N GLN A 163 -30.27 -27.41 -4.83
CA GLN A 163 -30.42 -26.22 -3.96
C GLN A 163 -31.88 -25.96 -3.60
N ARG A 164 -32.82 -26.29 -4.45
CA ARG A 164 -34.27 -26.19 -4.14
C ARG A 164 -34.69 -27.21 -3.07
N ALA A 165 -34.17 -28.44 -3.17
CA ALA A 165 -34.45 -29.47 -2.17
C ALA A 165 -33.94 -29.13 -0.77
N ALA A 166 -32.82 -28.39 -0.68
CA ALA A 166 -32.27 -27.94 0.61
C ALA A 166 -33.08 -26.83 1.27
N VAL A 167 -33.75 -25.96 0.51
CA VAL A 167 -34.61 -24.88 1.04
C VAL A 167 -35.96 -25.43 1.51
N GLU A 168 -36.54 -26.42 0.83
CA GLU A 168 -37.80 -27.05 1.24
C GLU A 168 -37.69 -27.94 2.47
N ALA A 169 -36.50 -28.43 2.80
CA ALA A 169 -36.26 -29.26 3.98
C ALA A 169 -36.13 -28.44 5.30
N GLN A 170 -36.19 -27.11 5.25
CA GLN A 170 -36.06 -26.20 6.41
C GLN A 170 -37.32 -25.36 6.68
N ALA A 171 -38.43 -25.64 6.01
CA ALA A 171 -39.73 -24.94 6.22
C ALA A 171 -40.67 -25.71 7.17
#